data_21f99bcd668fce1e62023dd2119866cc
#
_entry.id   21f99bcd668fce1e62023dd2119866cc
#
_cell.length_a   1.000
_cell.length_b   1.000
_cell.length_c   1.000
_cell.angle_alpha   90.00
_cell.angle_beta   90.00
_cell.angle_gamma   90.00
#
_symmetry.space_group_name_H-M   'P 1'
#
loop_
_entity.id
_entity.type
_entity.pdbx_description
1 polymer ?
#
loop_
_entity_poly.entity_id
_entity_poly.type
_entity_poly.pdbx_seq_one_letter_code
_entity_poly.pdbx_strand_id
1 'polypeptide(L)'
;MQRFKNKICLVTGATSGIGRAVAVQMGREGGCVAILGRDAADGKEVVREIKAAGSEAIFINVDLGRDASLQGAVRKVLATWGRIDVLVSNAALMTYKPLLKLDPKDWDQVMNVNLRALFRLSQLCLPHMKRGAIVAVSSVHAHQTTPNVVPYAASKGAIEAFVRGLSLEIPHTHARINAVAPGAVDTPMLWSNPNVKSGKEKITGQVGTPNELAAAICFMASPEANFINGTTLVVDGGRLAAL
;
A
#
# COMPACT_ATOMS: atom_id res chain seq x y z
N MET A 1 21.25 -3.38 -5.58
CA MET A 1 21.17 -2.50 -4.40
C MET A 1 20.71 -3.30 -3.20
N GLN A 2 21.08 -2.90 -1.98
CA GLN A 2 20.71 -3.60 -0.72
C GLN A 2 20.04 -2.60 0.24
N ARG A 3 19.05 -1.83 -0.27
CA ARG A 3 18.39 -0.73 0.46
C ARG A 3 17.69 -1.18 1.73
N PHE A 4 17.25 -2.44 1.77
CA PHE A 4 16.49 -3.01 2.89
C PHE A 4 17.29 -4.05 3.68
N LYS A 5 18.61 -4.10 3.50
CA LYS A 5 19.45 -5.04 4.28
C LYS A 5 19.21 -4.86 5.79
N ASN A 6 18.89 -5.97 6.45
CA ASN A 6 18.54 -6.00 7.88
C ASN A 6 17.29 -5.17 8.26
N LYS A 7 16.39 -4.85 7.32
CA LYS A 7 15.13 -4.15 7.59
C LYS A 7 13.97 -5.13 7.66
N ILE A 8 13.05 -4.91 8.58
CA ILE A 8 11.81 -5.65 8.70
C ILE A 8 10.70 -4.84 8.01
N CYS A 9 10.18 -5.38 6.91
CA CYS A 9 9.22 -4.72 6.04
C CYS A 9 7.85 -5.40 6.12
N LEU A 10 6.82 -4.64 6.39
CA LEU A 10 5.43 -5.09 6.46
C LEU A 10 4.66 -4.53 5.28
N VAL A 11 4.10 -5.39 4.42
CA VAL A 11 3.40 -4.96 3.20
C VAL A 11 1.98 -5.52 3.18
N THR A 12 0.97 -4.64 3.09
CA THR A 12 -0.44 -5.05 2.98
C THR A 12 -0.88 -5.22 1.53
N GLY A 13 -1.80 -6.18 1.27
CA GLY A 13 -2.21 -6.50 -0.09
C GLY A 13 -1.06 -7.03 -0.95
N ALA A 14 -0.12 -7.75 -0.31
CA ALA A 14 1.14 -8.17 -0.93
C ALA A 14 1.04 -9.52 -1.66
N THR A 15 -0.17 -10.06 -1.86
CA THR A 15 -0.40 -11.32 -2.60
C THR A 15 -0.49 -11.12 -4.12
N SER A 16 -0.76 -9.89 -4.58
CA SER A 16 -0.91 -9.59 -6.02
C SER A 16 -0.52 -8.15 -6.37
N GLY A 17 -0.46 -7.84 -7.66
CA GLY A 17 -0.30 -6.48 -8.19
C GLY A 17 0.89 -5.71 -7.62
N ILE A 18 0.68 -4.43 -7.30
CA ILE A 18 1.71 -3.52 -6.78
C ILE A 18 2.30 -4.07 -5.47
N GLY A 19 1.45 -4.52 -4.54
CA GLY A 19 1.93 -5.02 -3.24
C GLY A 19 2.84 -6.23 -3.35
N ARG A 20 2.54 -7.18 -4.26
CA ARG A 20 3.43 -8.32 -4.56
C ARG A 20 4.76 -7.83 -5.10
N ALA A 21 4.75 -6.93 -6.08
CA ALA A 21 5.97 -6.40 -6.68
C ALA A 21 6.85 -5.67 -5.64
N VAL A 22 6.24 -4.88 -4.76
CA VAL A 22 6.93 -4.22 -3.63
C VAL A 22 7.57 -5.24 -2.69
N ALA A 23 6.81 -6.25 -2.26
CA ALA A 23 7.29 -7.27 -1.33
C ALA A 23 8.49 -8.05 -1.91
N VAL A 24 8.38 -8.47 -3.18
CA VAL A 24 9.45 -9.17 -3.89
C VAL A 24 10.69 -8.28 -4.05
N GLN A 25 10.51 -7.01 -4.45
CA GLN A 25 11.63 -6.08 -4.57
C GLN A 25 12.32 -5.82 -3.24
N MET A 26 11.57 -5.59 -2.16
CA MET A 26 12.16 -5.43 -0.82
C MET A 26 12.95 -6.66 -0.39
N GLY A 27 12.44 -7.87 -0.66
CA GLY A 27 13.17 -9.11 -0.43
C GLY A 27 14.46 -9.19 -1.24
N ARG A 28 14.43 -8.94 -2.54
CA ARG A 28 15.63 -8.92 -3.41
C ARG A 28 16.68 -7.90 -2.96
N GLU A 29 16.25 -6.87 -2.27
CA GLU A 29 17.11 -5.83 -1.70
C GLU A 29 17.49 -6.05 -0.22
N GLY A 30 17.36 -7.32 0.26
CA GLY A 30 17.88 -7.79 1.55
C GLY A 30 16.95 -7.60 2.75
N GLY A 31 15.68 -7.24 2.52
CA GLY A 31 14.68 -7.07 3.58
C GLY A 31 14.05 -8.39 4.03
N CYS A 32 13.74 -8.51 5.32
CA CYS A 32 12.82 -9.52 5.85
C CYS A 32 11.39 -9.03 5.65
N VAL A 33 10.53 -9.80 4.95
CA VAL A 33 9.23 -9.29 4.49
C VAL A 33 8.06 -10.04 5.09
N ALA A 34 7.17 -9.33 5.79
CA ALA A 34 5.86 -9.82 6.17
C ALA A 34 4.82 -9.49 5.09
N ILE A 35 4.29 -10.52 4.46
CA ILE A 35 3.29 -10.45 3.39
C ILE A 35 1.92 -10.57 4.04
N LEU A 36 1.16 -9.46 4.06
CA LEU A 36 -0.19 -9.41 4.61
C LEU A 36 -1.22 -9.46 3.49
N GLY A 37 -2.12 -10.44 3.54
CA GLY A 37 -3.17 -10.60 2.54
C GLY A 37 -4.19 -11.66 2.93
N ARG A 38 -5.20 -11.85 2.10
CA ARG A 38 -6.29 -12.83 2.33
C ARG A 38 -6.05 -14.16 1.61
N ASP A 39 -5.40 -14.10 0.45
CA ASP A 39 -5.12 -15.29 -0.34
C ASP A 39 -3.86 -16.00 0.18
N ALA A 40 -4.06 -17.18 0.74
CA ALA A 40 -2.98 -17.96 1.33
C ALA A 40 -2.12 -18.69 0.28
N ALA A 41 -2.68 -19.03 -0.88
CA ALA A 41 -1.93 -19.68 -1.95
C ALA A 41 -0.93 -18.70 -2.57
N ASP A 42 -1.43 -17.56 -3.02
CA ASP A 42 -0.61 -16.48 -3.58
C ASP A 42 0.41 -15.95 -2.56
N GLY A 43 -0.02 -15.79 -1.30
CA GLY A 43 0.89 -15.32 -0.24
C GLY A 43 2.05 -16.27 0.02
N LYS A 44 1.82 -17.59 0.00
CA LYS A 44 2.88 -18.60 0.12
C LYS A 44 3.78 -18.64 -1.10
N GLU A 45 3.26 -18.34 -2.29
CA GLU A 45 4.06 -18.23 -3.50
C GLU A 45 5.04 -17.05 -3.40
N VAL A 46 4.57 -15.87 -2.98
CA VAL A 46 5.43 -14.69 -2.76
C VAL A 46 6.51 -14.99 -1.71
N VAL A 47 6.16 -15.70 -0.62
CA VAL A 47 7.17 -16.15 0.36
C VAL A 47 8.24 -17.02 -0.29
N ARG A 48 7.84 -17.98 -1.14
CA ARG A 48 8.81 -18.86 -1.83
C ARG A 48 9.73 -18.06 -2.75
N GLU A 49 9.18 -17.09 -3.51
CA GLU A 49 9.95 -16.23 -4.39
C GLU A 49 10.99 -15.40 -3.63
N ILE A 50 10.61 -14.79 -2.51
CA ILE A 50 11.53 -13.99 -1.69
C ILE A 50 12.62 -14.86 -1.06
N LYS A 51 12.25 -16.05 -0.56
CA LYS A 51 13.23 -16.99 0.01
C LYS A 51 14.21 -17.53 -1.03
N ALA A 52 13.76 -17.79 -2.24
CA ALA A 52 14.61 -18.18 -3.36
C ALA A 52 15.62 -17.08 -3.76
N ALA A 53 15.29 -15.81 -3.51
CA ALA A 53 16.19 -14.67 -3.67
C ALA A 53 17.17 -14.47 -2.49
N GLY A 54 17.14 -15.34 -1.47
CA GLY A 54 18.06 -15.32 -0.32
C GLY A 54 17.62 -14.46 0.86
N SER A 55 16.36 -14.01 0.89
CA SER A 55 15.82 -13.21 1.99
C SER A 55 14.75 -13.96 2.80
N GLU A 56 14.47 -13.49 4.01
CA GLU A 56 13.42 -14.06 4.84
C GLU A 56 12.03 -13.48 4.50
N ALA A 57 11.01 -14.32 4.54
CA ALA A 57 9.63 -13.86 4.40
C ALA A 57 8.66 -14.76 5.17
N ILE A 58 7.56 -14.15 5.66
CA ILE A 58 6.42 -14.85 6.24
C ILE A 58 5.14 -14.34 5.60
N PHE A 59 4.16 -15.23 5.44
CA PHE A 59 2.79 -14.87 5.10
C PHE A 59 1.94 -14.80 6.36
N ILE A 60 1.09 -13.77 6.45
CA ILE A 60 0.12 -13.58 7.52
C ILE A 60 -1.25 -13.35 6.87
N ASN A 61 -2.18 -14.29 7.10
CA ASN A 61 -3.56 -14.08 6.70
C ASN A 61 -4.17 -12.99 7.56
N VAL A 62 -4.71 -11.93 6.93
CA VAL A 62 -5.23 -10.76 7.63
C VAL A 62 -6.49 -10.21 6.97
N ASP A 63 -7.49 -9.95 7.80
CA ASP A 63 -8.64 -9.12 7.44
C ASP A 63 -8.38 -7.70 7.93
N LEU A 64 -8.11 -6.78 6.99
CA LEU A 64 -7.78 -5.38 7.30
C LEU A 64 -8.96 -4.58 7.85
N GLY A 65 -10.19 -5.06 7.67
CA GLY A 65 -11.39 -4.46 8.27
C GLY A 65 -11.54 -4.76 9.76
N ARG A 66 -10.74 -5.67 10.33
CA ARG A 66 -10.88 -6.15 11.70
C ARG A 66 -9.67 -5.80 12.56
N ASP A 67 -9.89 -5.00 13.60
CA ASP A 67 -8.82 -4.51 14.49
C ASP A 67 -8.01 -5.65 15.14
N ALA A 68 -8.68 -6.67 15.64
CA ALA A 68 -8.02 -7.84 16.23
C ALA A 68 -7.10 -8.57 15.24
N SER A 69 -7.45 -8.57 13.94
CA SER A 69 -6.64 -9.17 12.88
C SER A 69 -5.36 -8.35 12.65
N LEU A 70 -5.47 -7.00 12.63
CA LEU A 70 -4.32 -6.10 12.50
C LEU A 70 -3.36 -6.25 13.69
N GLN A 71 -3.90 -6.25 14.92
CA GLN A 71 -3.10 -6.48 16.13
C GLN A 71 -2.40 -7.85 16.10
N GLY A 72 -3.11 -8.90 15.68
CA GLY A 72 -2.55 -10.25 15.53
C GLY A 72 -1.39 -10.28 14.53
N ALA A 73 -1.55 -9.59 13.40
CA ALA A 73 -0.52 -9.50 12.37
C ALA A 73 0.76 -8.81 12.89
N VAL A 74 0.62 -7.65 13.53
CA VAL A 74 1.77 -6.91 14.09
C VAL A 74 2.45 -7.73 15.19
N ARG A 75 1.69 -8.35 16.12
CA ARG A 75 2.27 -9.26 17.12
C ARG A 75 3.06 -10.40 16.51
N LYS A 76 2.57 -10.99 15.40
CA LYS A 76 3.27 -12.07 14.70
C LYS A 76 4.60 -11.59 14.12
N VAL A 77 4.66 -10.41 13.52
CA VAL A 77 5.89 -9.80 13.00
C VAL A 77 6.89 -9.55 14.13
N LEU A 78 6.43 -8.96 15.24
CA LEU A 78 7.27 -8.69 16.41
C LEU A 78 7.79 -9.95 17.07
N ALA A 79 6.96 -11.00 17.18
CA ALA A 79 7.37 -12.30 17.69
C ALA A 79 8.42 -12.99 16.79
N THR A 80 8.41 -12.69 15.48
CA THR A 80 9.36 -13.28 14.53
C THR A 80 10.70 -12.52 14.49
N TRP A 81 10.67 -11.17 14.50
CA TRP A 81 11.86 -10.35 14.24
C TRP A 81 12.12 -9.23 15.25
N GLY A 82 11.25 -9.03 16.23
CA GLY A 82 11.44 -8.11 17.36
C GLY A 82 11.21 -6.62 17.07
N ARG A 83 11.10 -6.21 15.80
CA ARG A 83 10.93 -4.80 15.39
C ARG A 83 10.21 -4.67 14.06
N ILE A 84 9.90 -3.44 13.68
CA ILE A 84 9.38 -3.07 12.35
C ILE A 84 10.15 -1.84 11.89
N ASP A 85 10.67 -1.86 10.67
CA ASP A 85 11.39 -0.73 10.08
C ASP A 85 10.57 -0.03 8.98
N VAL A 86 9.78 -0.79 8.22
CA VAL A 86 9.01 -0.28 7.10
C VAL A 86 7.57 -0.81 7.14
N LEU A 87 6.60 0.09 6.94
CA LEU A 87 5.20 -0.24 6.68
C LEU A 87 4.81 0.27 5.29
N VAL A 88 4.37 -0.63 4.40
CA VAL A 88 3.72 -0.27 3.14
C VAL A 88 2.24 -0.61 3.23
N SER A 89 1.40 0.41 3.35
CA SER A 89 -0.06 0.29 3.33
C SER A 89 -0.56 0.40 1.89
N ASN A 90 -0.60 -0.75 1.20
CA ASN A 90 -0.95 -0.84 -0.22
C ASN A 90 -2.35 -1.42 -0.47
N ALA A 91 -2.83 -2.31 0.38
CA ALA A 91 -4.13 -2.94 0.19
C ALA A 91 -5.25 -1.91 -0.01
N ALA A 92 -6.11 -2.16 -0.96
CA ALA A 92 -7.26 -1.32 -1.24
C ALA A 92 -8.46 -2.13 -1.70
N LEU A 93 -9.64 -1.56 -1.48
CA LEU A 93 -10.92 -2.02 -1.99
C LEU A 93 -11.58 -0.88 -2.76
N MET A 94 -12.26 -1.22 -3.84
CA MET A 94 -12.99 -0.27 -4.69
C MET A 94 -14.40 -0.79 -4.95
N THR A 95 -15.39 0.10 -4.91
CA THR A 95 -16.78 -0.19 -5.27
C THR A 95 -17.14 0.55 -6.55
N TYR A 96 -18.06 0.00 -7.34
CA TYR A 96 -18.42 0.52 -8.66
C TYR A 96 -19.94 0.74 -8.74
N LYS A 97 -20.47 1.60 -7.87
CA LYS A 97 -21.90 1.88 -7.77
C LYS A 97 -22.18 3.40 -7.82
N PRO A 98 -23.24 3.85 -8.51
CA PRO A 98 -23.74 5.22 -8.37
C PRO A 98 -24.07 5.53 -6.90
N LEU A 99 -23.87 6.76 -6.46
CA LEU A 99 -24.11 7.18 -5.08
C LEU A 99 -25.49 6.77 -4.55
N LEU A 100 -26.55 6.98 -5.35
CA LEU A 100 -27.93 6.65 -4.97
C LEU A 100 -28.22 5.15 -4.84
N LYS A 101 -27.30 4.29 -5.31
CA LYS A 101 -27.38 2.82 -5.20
C LYS A 101 -26.32 2.24 -4.27
N LEU A 102 -25.54 3.11 -3.63
CA LEU A 102 -24.47 2.69 -2.73
C LEU A 102 -25.10 2.33 -1.37
N ASP A 103 -24.82 1.12 -0.88
CA ASP A 103 -25.18 0.75 0.49
C ASP A 103 -24.18 1.40 1.46
N PRO A 104 -24.61 1.91 2.64
CA PRO A 104 -23.69 2.38 3.68
C PRO A 104 -22.59 1.37 4.03
N LYS A 105 -22.88 0.08 3.95
CA LYS A 105 -21.88 -0.99 4.17
C LYS A 105 -20.77 -0.99 3.11
N ASP A 106 -21.08 -0.66 1.85
CA ASP A 106 -20.07 -0.53 0.79
C ASP A 106 -19.09 0.61 1.12
N TRP A 107 -19.63 1.74 1.61
CA TRP A 107 -18.83 2.87 2.08
C TRP A 107 -17.94 2.48 3.26
N ASP A 108 -18.52 1.91 4.30
CA ASP A 108 -17.80 1.51 5.52
C ASP A 108 -16.69 0.50 5.21
N GLN A 109 -16.95 -0.45 4.33
CA GLN A 109 -15.99 -1.46 3.93
C GLN A 109 -14.78 -0.85 3.23
N VAL A 110 -14.99 0.10 2.29
CA VAL A 110 -13.92 0.81 1.60
C VAL A 110 -13.10 1.65 2.60
N MET A 111 -13.77 2.43 3.45
CA MET A 111 -13.10 3.26 4.45
C MET A 111 -12.32 2.42 5.47
N ASN A 112 -12.87 1.31 5.92
CA ASN A 112 -12.20 0.41 6.86
C ASN A 112 -10.93 -0.21 6.27
N VAL A 113 -11.00 -0.70 5.02
CA VAL A 113 -9.85 -1.36 4.37
C VAL A 113 -8.81 -0.35 3.93
N ASN A 114 -9.22 0.78 3.31
CA ASN A 114 -8.27 1.69 2.67
C ASN A 114 -7.66 2.69 3.66
N LEU A 115 -8.46 3.24 4.58
CA LEU A 115 -8.04 4.34 5.45
C LEU A 115 -7.85 3.89 6.91
N ARG A 116 -8.89 3.27 7.51
CA ARG A 116 -8.82 2.87 8.93
C ARG A 116 -7.69 1.87 9.18
N ALA A 117 -7.44 0.95 8.24
CA ALA A 117 -6.32 0.01 8.36
C ALA A 117 -4.95 0.71 8.36
N LEU A 118 -4.76 1.75 7.51
CA LEU A 118 -3.54 2.57 7.54
C LEU A 118 -3.36 3.24 8.90
N PHE A 119 -4.40 3.90 9.42
CA PHE A 119 -4.38 4.52 10.74
C PHE A 119 -3.98 3.51 11.82
N ARG A 120 -4.68 2.36 11.88
CA ARG A 120 -4.42 1.36 12.91
C ARG A 120 -3.05 0.71 12.80
N LEU A 121 -2.61 0.36 11.60
CA LEU A 121 -1.26 -0.18 11.39
C LEU A 121 -0.18 0.84 11.73
N SER A 122 -0.36 2.11 11.37
CA SER A 122 0.57 3.18 11.78
C SER A 122 0.68 3.25 13.32
N GLN A 123 -0.46 3.26 14.01
CA GLN A 123 -0.52 3.31 15.48
C GLN A 123 0.14 2.07 16.14
N LEU A 124 -0.02 0.88 15.53
CA LEU A 124 0.54 -0.37 16.04
C LEU A 124 2.02 -0.53 15.72
N CYS A 125 2.49 -0.01 14.58
CA CYS A 125 3.86 -0.18 14.13
C CYS A 125 4.81 0.89 14.69
N LEU A 126 4.36 2.15 14.79
CA LEU A 126 5.20 3.27 15.21
C LEU A 126 5.97 3.03 16.51
N PRO A 127 5.41 2.47 17.60
CA PRO A 127 6.15 2.22 18.83
C PRO A 127 7.35 1.27 18.67
N HIS A 128 7.40 0.52 17.57
CA HIS A 128 8.42 -0.47 17.27
C HIS A 128 9.37 -0.05 16.14
N MET A 129 9.25 1.21 15.68
CA MET A 129 10.08 1.80 14.65
C MET A 129 11.22 2.63 15.25
N LYS A 130 12.37 2.62 14.57
CA LYS A 130 13.48 3.52 14.83
C LYS A 130 14.07 3.93 13.50
N ARG A 131 13.97 5.24 13.16
CA ARG A 131 14.24 5.76 11.82
C ARG A 131 13.48 4.96 10.75
N GLY A 132 12.21 4.69 11.04
CA GLY A 132 11.34 3.89 10.19
C GLY A 132 10.77 4.68 8.99
N ALA A 133 10.06 3.96 8.13
CA ALA A 133 9.36 4.57 7.01
C ALA A 133 7.95 3.96 6.86
N ILE A 134 6.95 4.83 6.69
CA ILE A 134 5.59 4.45 6.32
C ILE A 134 5.34 4.98 4.92
N VAL A 135 4.90 4.11 4.00
CA VAL A 135 4.47 4.49 2.66
C VAL A 135 3.03 4.05 2.46
N ALA A 136 2.13 5.01 2.25
CA ALA A 136 0.74 4.77 1.93
C ALA A 136 0.52 4.81 0.42
N VAL A 137 -0.17 3.82 -0.14
CA VAL A 137 -0.51 3.82 -1.56
C VAL A 137 -1.85 4.53 -1.74
N SER A 138 -1.79 5.79 -2.23
CA SER A 138 -2.93 6.60 -2.64
C SER A 138 -3.39 6.23 -4.05
N SER A 139 -3.81 7.18 -4.84
CA SER A 139 -4.19 7.05 -6.26
C SER A 139 -4.34 8.44 -6.88
N VAL A 140 -4.23 8.55 -8.19
CA VAL A 140 -4.67 9.73 -8.94
C VAL A 140 -6.15 10.05 -8.70
N HIS A 141 -6.96 9.07 -8.27
CA HIS A 141 -8.36 9.29 -7.87
C HIS A 141 -8.52 10.20 -6.64
N ALA A 142 -7.45 10.51 -5.91
CA ALA A 142 -7.46 11.55 -4.87
C ALA A 142 -7.57 12.97 -5.46
N HIS A 143 -7.19 13.16 -6.72
CA HIS A 143 -7.11 14.45 -7.42
C HIS A 143 -8.12 14.54 -8.56
N GLN A 144 -8.18 13.52 -9.42
CA GLN A 144 -9.08 13.44 -10.55
C GLN A 144 -9.69 12.02 -10.60
N THR A 145 -11.01 11.92 -10.68
CA THR A 145 -11.73 10.65 -10.53
C THR A 145 -12.77 10.43 -11.62
N THR A 146 -13.30 9.21 -11.66
CA THR A 146 -14.38 8.79 -12.58
C THR A 146 -15.68 8.56 -11.80
N PRO A 147 -16.84 8.53 -12.48
CA PRO A 147 -18.11 8.20 -11.83
C PRO A 147 -18.12 6.82 -11.17
N ASN A 148 -19.02 6.64 -10.19
CA ASN A 148 -19.33 5.38 -9.50
C ASN A 148 -18.24 4.84 -8.56
N VAL A 149 -17.23 5.64 -8.20
CA VAL A 149 -16.11 5.25 -7.31
C VAL A 149 -15.94 6.20 -6.13
N VAL A 150 -17.01 6.87 -5.71
CA VAL A 150 -16.98 7.91 -4.67
C VAL A 150 -16.31 7.46 -3.37
N PRO A 151 -16.60 6.27 -2.77
CA PRO A 151 -15.93 5.85 -1.55
C PRO A 151 -14.42 5.68 -1.72
N TYR A 152 -14.02 5.13 -2.88
CA TYR A 152 -12.59 4.94 -3.19
C TYR A 152 -11.86 6.29 -3.29
N ALA A 153 -12.37 7.21 -4.11
CA ALA A 153 -11.77 8.54 -4.27
C ALA A 153 -11.69 9.29 -2.93
N ALA A 154 -12.77 9.27 -2.13
CA ALA A 154 -12.79 9.86 -0.80
C ALA A 154 -11.72 9.24 0.12
N SER A 155 -11.60 7.90 0.12
CA SER A 155 -10.58 7.21 0.91
C SER A 155 -9.16 7.59 0.51
N LYS A 156 -8.89 7.77 -0.80
CA LYS A 156 -7.56 8.13 -1.31
C LYS A 156 -7.20 9.60 -1.01
N GLY A 157 -8.13 10.52 -1.11
CA GLY A 157 -7.94 11.90 -0.64
C GLY A 157 -7.69 11.98 0.86
N ALA A 158 -8.43 11.19 1.65
CA ALA A 158 -8.25 11.11 3.09
C ALA A 158 -6.89 10.49 3.50
N ILE A 159 -6.37 9.51 2.74
CA ILE A 159 -5.01 8.97 2.94
C ILE A 159 -3.96 10.08 2.82
N GLU A 160 -4.05 10.93 1.80
CA GLU A 160 -3.07 12.01 1.62
C GLU A 160 -3.16 13.07 2.71
N ALA A 161 -4.38 13.39 3.16
CA ALA A 161 -4.57 14.27 4.32
C ALA A 161 -4.00 13.65 5.61
N PHE A 162 -4.23 12.36 5.83
CA PHE A 162 -3.66 11.61 6.96
C PHE A 162 -2.13 11.62 6.94
N VAL A 163 -1.51 11.41 5.77
CA VAL A 163 -0.05 11.45 5.59
C VAL A 163 0.51 12.82 5.97
N ARG A 164 -0.12 13.91 5.51
CA ARG A 164 0.32 15.27 5.89
C ARG A 164 0.19 15.51 7.40
N GLY A 165 -0.94 15.15 8.00
CA GLY A 165 -1.16 15.33 9.45
C GLY A 165 -0.17 14.53 10.28
N LEU A 166 -0.04 13.23 10.00
CA LEU A 166 0.82 12.34 10.78
C LEU A 166 2.32 12.70 10.63
N SER A 167 2.74 13.24 9.48
CA SER A 167 4.13 13.65 9.26
C SER A 167 4.59 14.77 10.21
N LEU A 168 3.66 15.57 10.73
CA LEU A 168 3.92 16.65 11.69
C LEU A 168 3.94 16.13 13.14
N GLU A 169 3.28 15.01 13.42
CA GLU A 169 3.22 14.42 14.75
C GLU A 169 4.42 13.50 15.06
N ILE A 170 5.02 12.90 14.02
CA ILE A 170 6.12 11.94 14.19
C ILE A 170 7.47 12.67 14.18
N PRO A 171 8.29 12.58 15.25
CA PRO A 171 9.67 13.09 15.21
C PRO A 171 10.48 12.41 14.09
N HIS A 172 11.25 13.16 13.32
CA HIS A 172 12.10 12.64 12.23
C HIS A 172 13.08 11.55 12.66
N THR A 173 13.49 11.56 13.92
CA THR A 173 14.35 10.52 14.50
C THR A 173 13.62 9.20 14.71
N HIS A 174 12.28 9.22 14.68
CA HIS A 174 11.45 8.05 14.92
C HIS A 174 10.99 7.38 13.63
N ALA A 175 10.28 8.12 12.78
CA ALA A 175 9.86 7.65 11.46
C ALA A 175 9.52 8.82 10.54
N ARG A 176 9.31 8.52 9.26
CA ARG A 176 8.72 9.41 8.25
C ARG A 176 7.54 8.72 7.60
N ILE A 177 6.61 9.51 7.08
CA ILE A 177 5.44 9.00 6.35
C ILE A 177 5.24 9.77 5.06
N ASN A 178 5.00 9.04 3.96
CA ASN A 178 4.70 9.60 2.65
C ASN A 178 3.63 8.79 1.93
N ALA A 179 3.06 9.35 0.87
CA ALA A 179 2.17 8.64 -0.04
C ALA A 179 2.82 8.48 -1.43
N VAL A 180 2.38 7.43 -2.13
CA VAL A 180 2.58 7.28 -3.58
C VAL A 180 1.20 7.21 -4.21
N ALA A 181 0.94 8.00 -5.26
CA ALA A 181 -0.33 8.05 -5.99
C ALA A 181 -0.16 7.45 -7.40
N PRO A 182 -0.50 6.17 -7.58
CA PRO A 182 -0.44 5.53 -8.88
C PRO A 182 -1.50 6.06 -9.85
N GLY A 183 -1.16 6.08 -11.15
CA GLY A 183 -2.10 6.12 -12.26
C GLY A 183 -2.73 4.76 -12.56
N ALA A 184 -3.01 4.49 -13.84
CA ALA A 184 -3.43 3.16 -14.30
C ALA A 184 -2.22 2.21 -14.26
N VAL A 185 -2.38 1.07 -13.58
CA VAL A 185 -1.33 0.05 -13.41
C VAL A 185 -1.88 -1.32 -13.79
N ASP A 186 -1.09 -2.10 -14.53
CA ASP A 186 -1.43 -3.45 -14.97
C ASP A 186 -1.56 -4.40 -13.77
N THR A 187 -2.75 -4.48 -13.23
CA THR A 187 -3.08 -5.25 -12.02
C THR A 187 -4.45 -5.90 -12.15
N PRO A 188 -4.72 -6.96 -11.36
CA PRO A 188 -6.07 -7.53 -11.29
C PRO A 188 -7.16 -6.50 -10.95
N MET A 189 -6.85 -5.50 -10.12
CA MET A 189 -7.81 -4.45 -9.75
C MET A 189 -8.24 -3.62 -10.96
N LEU A 190 -7.30 -3.25 -11.85
CA LEU A 190 -7.61 -2.50 -13.06
C LEU A 190 -8.49 -3.30 -14.02
N TRP A 191 -8.10 -4.52 -14.32
CA TRP A 191 -8.77 -5.36 -15.31
C TRP A 191 -10.06 -6.01 -14.79
N SER A 192 -10.25 -6.08 -13.48
CA SER A 192 -11.53 -6.50 -12.90
C SER A 192 -12.56 -5.37 -12.80
N ASN A 193 -12.17 -4.11 -13.04
CA ASN A 193 -13.05 -2.94 -13.01
C ASN A 193 -14.19 -3.11 -14.05
N PRO A 194 -15.47 -3.15 -13.61
CA PRO A 194 -16.60 -3.33 -14.52
C PRO A 194 -16.74 -2.21 -15.56
N ASN A 195 -16.35 -0.98 -15.22
CA ASN A 195 -16.40 0.16 -16.12
C ASN A 195 -15.36 0.01 -17.25
N VAL A 196 -14.16 -0.50 -16.93
CA VAL A 196 -13.12 -0.82 -17.91
C VAL A 196 -13.56 -1.98 -18.81
N LYS A 197 -14.03 -3.08 -18.19
CA LYS A 197 -14.52 -4.26 -18.94
C LYS A 197 -15.66 -3.93 -19.91
N SER A 198 -16.55 -3.03 -19.52
CA SER A 198 -17.71 -2.62 -20.35
C SER A 198 -17.39 -1.51 -21.35
N GLY A 199 -16.17 -0.99 -21.37
CA GLY A 199 -15.75 0.14 -22.23
C GLY A 199 -16.33 1.50 -21.81
N LYS A 200 -17.03 1.58 -20.67
CA LYS A 200 -17.53 2.83 -20.11
C LYS A 200 -16.42 3.74 -19.61
N GLU A 201 -15.35 3.15 -19.14
CA GLU A 201 -14.12 3.84 -18.75
C GLU A 201 -13.02 3.44 -19.73
N LYS A 202 -12.55 4.40 -20.52
CA LYS A 202 -11.40 4.21 -21.40
C LYS A 202 -10.14 4.56 -20.62
N ILE A 203 -9.18 3.64 -20.63
CA ILE A 203 -7.86 3.94 -20.09
C ILE A 203 -7.13 4.77 -21.13
N THR A 204 -6.91 6.04 -20.83
CA THR A 204 -6.13 6.96 -21.66
C THR A 204 -4.70 7.05 -21.13
N GLY A 205 -3.74 7.21 -22.03
CA GLY A 205 -2.32 7.28 -21.68
C GLY A 205 -1.68 5.91 -21.40
N GLN A 206 -0.49 5.96 -20.84
CA GLN A 206 0.31 4.77 -20.54
C GLN A 206 -0.25 4.01 -19.34
N VAL A 207 -0.24 2.68 -19.42
CA VAL A 207 -0.48 1.78 -18.29
C VAL A 207 0.87 1.38 -17.72
N GLY A 208 1.13 1.74 -16.48
CA GLY A 208 2.36 1.37 -15.79
C GLY A 208 2.34 -0.10 -15.34
N THR A 209 3.51 -0.64 -15.08
CA THR A 209 3.68 -2.00 -14.53
C THR A 209 3.73 -1.98 -13.00
N PRO A 210 3.39 -3.08 -12.31
CA PRO A 210 3.59 -3.20 -10.88
C PRO A 210 5.05 -2.95 -10.44
N ASN A 211 6.02 -3.31 -11.27
CA ASN A 211 7.44 -3.11 -10.96
C ASN A 211 7.86 -1.64 -11.00
N GLU A 212 7.32 -0.82 -11.90
CA GLU A 212 7.58 0.61 -11.94
C GLU A 212 7.05 1.30 -10.67
N LEU A 213 5.87 0.89 -10.20
CA LEU A 213 5.32 1.37 -8.93
C LEU A 213 6.12 0.87 -7.72
N ALA A 214 6.57 -0.39 -7.76
CA ALA A 214 7.42 -0.94 -6.70
C ALA A 214 8.75 -0.18 -6.58
N ALA A 215 9.36 0.23 -7.71
CA ALA A 215 10.58 1.04 -7.70
C ALA A 215 10.39 2.37 -6.95
N ALA A 216 9.29 3.09 -7.24
CA ALA A 216 8.95 4.35 -6.57
C ALA A 216 8.62 4.15 -5.08
N ILE A 217 7.81 3.14 -4.73
CA ILE A 217 7.44 2.83 -3.36
C ILE A 217 8.67 2.40 -2.55
N CYS A 218 9.54 1.57 -3.11
CA CYS A 218 10.78 1.15 -2.46
C CYS A 218 11.76 2.33 -2.28
N PHE A 219 11.85 3.25 -3.25
CA PHE A 219 12.61 4.50 -3.07
C PHE A 219 12.05 5.30 -1.89
N MET A 220 10.74 5.57 -1.87
CA MET A 220 10.09 6.32 -0.78
C MET A 220 10.22 5.63 0.59
N ALA A 221 10.33 4.30 0.63
CA ALA A 221 10.53 3.52 1.86
C ALA A 221 12.01 3.47 2.30
N SER A 222 12.96 3.71 1.41
CA SER A 222 14.40 3.54 1.62
C SER A 222 15.05 4.72 2.34
N PRO A 223 16.28 4.55 2.87
CA PRO A 223 17.07 5.65 3.43
C PRO A 223 17.39 6.79 2.43
N GLU A 224 17.35 6.51 1.12
CA GLU A 224 17.58 7.51 0.06
C GLU A 224 16.53 8.64 0.10
N ALA A 225 15.32 8.36 0.58
CA ALA A 225 14.24 9.34 0.76
C ALA A 225 14.22 9.97 2.16
N ASN A 226 15.36 10.04 2.87
CA ASN A 226 15.40 10.47 4.28
C ASN A 226 14.91 11.91 4.49
N PHE A 227 15.05 12.80 3.51
CA PHE A 227 14.58 14.18 3.61
C PHE A 227 13.17 14.40 3.02
N ILE A 228 12.49 13.31 2.63
CA ILE A 228 11.14 13.36 2.09
C ILE A 228 10.15 12.91 3.19
N ASN A 229 9.28 13.84 3.63
CA ASN A 229 8.28 13.57 4.67
C ASN A 229 6.99 14.36 4.42
N GLY A 230 5.83 13.74 4.60
CA GLY A 230 4.51 14.36 4.48
C GLY A 230 4.04 14.63 3.05
N THR A 231 4.70 14.09 2.03
CA THR A 231 4.39 14.35 0.63
C THR A 231 3.68 13.18 -0.06
N THR A 232 3.07 13.48 -1.20
CA THR A 232 2.55 12.50 -2.15
C THR A 232 3.37 12.55 -3.44
N LEU A 233 4.01 11.42 -3.78
CA LEU A 233 4.67 11.23 -5.07
C LEU A 233 3.67 10.65 -6.07
N VAL A 234 3.33 11.42 -7.10
CA VAL A 234 2.49 10.95 -8.21
C VAL A 234 3.35 10.11 -9.17
N VAL A 235 2.86 8.90 -9.51
CA VAL A 235 3.52 7.95 -10.42
C VAL A 235 2.47 7.43 -11.39
N ASP A 236 2.19 8.18 -12.45
CA ASP A 236 1.02 8.00 -13.29
C ASP A 236 1.27 8.09 -14.80
N GLY A 237 2.54 8.17 -15.22
CA GLY A 237 2.91 8.34 -16.62
C GLY A 237 2.47 9.68 -17.21
N GLY A 238 2.28 10.71 -16.37
CA GLY A 238 1.84 12.05 -16.79
C GLY A 238 0.33 12.21 -16.92
N ARG A 239 -0.48 11.23 -16.45
CA ARG A 239 -1.94 11.22 -16.60
C ARG A 239 -2.64 12.45 -15.98
N LEU A 240 -2.19 12.91 -14.80
CA LEU A 240 -2.73 14.11 -14.17
C LEU A 240 -2.23 15.42 -14.80
N ALA A 241 -1.10 15.39 -15.51
CA ALA A 241 -0.54 16.56 -16.18
C ALA A 241 -1.17 16.80 -17.57
N ALA A 242 -1.86 15.82 -18.14
CA ALA A 242 -2.58 15.97 -19.40
C ALA A 242 -3.88 16.77 -19.19
N LEU A 243 -4.10 17.81 -20.03
CA LEU A 243 -5.33 18.61 -20.10
C LEU A 243 -6.45 17.84 -20.79
#